data_434d07c4f5ca0caa3094809136c7f571
#
_entry.id   434d07c4f5ca0caa3094809136c7f571
#
_cell.length_a   1.000
_cell.length_b   1.000
_cell.length_c   1.000
_cell.angle_alpha   90.00
_cell.angle_beta   90.00
_cell.angle_gamma   90.00
#
_symmetry.space_group_name_H-M   'P 1'
#
loop_
_entity.id
_entity.type
_entity.pdbx_description
1 polymer ?
#
loop_
_entity_poly.entity_id
_entity_poly.type
_entity_poly.pdbx_seq_one_letter_code
_entity_poly.pdbx_strand_id
1 'polypeptide(L)'
;MSSVAVNVSHVNPSYHTYAIKTIAGRQRAFLLTQNNCIRMKKALFFSALVALTLVGCKSSDEPQAKHQVTFRIPQLAVETEPMNAPAVRKVAPLTDEDGAQMTDLILFDGATYLMRQQNTDPDFGTVTVLLTAGEHHLHFIATRSTELSYDEGILNCASLRPTYGKHYDINVTGGSDEYVTMERLTGMVVITIEDEIPAGASNLRIQFGDYYKGLNPTTFAGVRSGDFDQTVSIASKVGMTDQVWRLNVLAPVYGTESTTTYTLTATNGSGDIIGQATGTMTIASNTKTLLHGSLFTGTRSFLSLSTAWNSDIDESF
;
A
#
# COMPACT_ATOMS: atom_id res chain seq x y z
N MET A 1 5.89 -13.60 63.21
CA MET A 1 7.09 -12.86 62.83
C MET A 1 7.95 -13.79 61.97
N SER A 2 7.86 -13.68 60.68
CA SER A 2 8.72 -14.39 59.70
C SER A 2 8.86 -13.47 58.49
N SER A 3 10.05 -12.93 58.34
CA SER A 3 10.43 -12.07 57.24
C SER A 3 10.76 -12.91 56.03
N VAL A 4 10.09 -12.62 54.91
CA VAL A 4 10.43 -13.19 53.56
C VAL A 4 11.35 -12.20 52.87
N ALA A 5 12.56 -12.64 52.58
CA ALA A 5 13.54 -11.91 51.80
C ALA A 5 13.18 -12.03 50.32
N VAL A 6 13.03 -10.88 49.66
CA VAL A 6 12.89 -10.80 48.21
C VAL A 6 14.29 -10.71 47.58
N ASN A 7 14.63 -11.71 46.78
CA ASN A 7 15.89 -11.80 46.05
C ASN A 7 15.71 -11.05 44.70
N VAL A 8 16.37 -9.91 44.54
CA VAL A 8 16.40 -9.15 43.30
C VAL A 8 17.61 -9.62 42.51
N SER A 9 17.40 -10.43 41.47
CA SER A 9 18.41 -10.82 40.51
C SER A 9 18.67 -9.68 39.52
N HIS A 10 19.94 -9.27 39.49
CA HIS A 10 20.50 -8.32 38.53
C HIS A 10 20.27 -8.78 37.08
N VAL A 11 19.64 -7.92 36.28
CA VAL A 11 19.64 -8.01 34.80
C VAL A 11 20.77 -7.09 34.30
N ASN A 12 21.71 -7.72 33.63
CA ASN A 12 22.88 -7.06 33.02
C ASN A 12 22.48 -6.52 31.62
N PRO A 13 22.58 -5.23 31.32
CA PRO A 13 22.35 -4.73 29.96
C PRO A 13 23.64 -4.76 29.15
N SER A 14 23.72 -5.70 28.22
CA SER A 14 24.81 -5.73 27.22
C SER A 14 24.59 -4.61 26.20
N TYR A 15 25.34 -3.54 26.34
CA TYR A 15 25.47 -2.51 25.30
C TYR A 15 26.38 -3.04 24.18
N HIS A 16 25.81 -3.31 23.01
CA HIS A 16 26.59 -3.48 21.78
C HIS A 16 26.93 -2.12 21.20
N THR A 17 28.16 -1.69 21.48
CA THR A 17 28.76 -0.52 20.84
C THR A 17 29.20 -0.92 19.42
N TYR A 18 28.53 -0.42 18.41
CA TYR A 18 29.01 -0.50 17.03
C TYR A 18 30.08 0.55 16.80
N ALA A 19 31.31 0.10 16.63
CA ALA A 19 32.44 0.94 16.23
C ALA A 19 32.27 1.38 14.78
N ILE A 20 32.08 2.67 14.56
CA ILE A 20 32.14 3.29 13.23
C ILE A 20 33.59 3.36 12.81
N LYS A 21 34.00 2.55 11.84
CA LYS A 21 35.30 2.64 11.17
C LYS A 21 35.26 3.79 10.17
N THR A 22 35.83 4.90 10.54
CA THR A 22 36.12 6.03 9.65
C THR A 22 37.25 5.63 8.70
N ILE A 23 36.94 5.45 7.42
CA ILE A 23 37.96 5.28 6.38
C ILE A 23 38.37 6.66 5.90
N ALA A 24 39.56 7.10 6.35
CA ALA A 24 40.23 8.28 5.82
C ALA A 24 40.78 7.96 4.42
N GLY A 25 40.09 8.39 3.38
CA GLY A 25 40.55 8.33 1.99
C GLY A 25 41.38 9.56 1.64
N ARG A 26 42.62 9.33 1.27
CA ARG A 26 43.64 10.27 0.83
C ARG A 26 43.15 11.24 -0.25
N GLN A 27 43.15 12.51 0.06
CA GLN A 27 43.20 13.58 -0.95
C GLN A 27 44.62 13.64 -1.54
N ARG A 28 44.80 13.32 -2.79
CA ARG A 28 45.95 13.66 -3.59
C ARG A 28 45.73 15.03 -4.23
N ALA A 29 46.43 16.04 -3.69
CA ALA A 29 46.58 17.31 -4.34
C ALA A 29 47.45 17.13 -5.60
N PHE A 30 46.91 17.51 -6.76
CA PHE A 30 47.69 17.65 -7.99
C PHE A 30 48.09 19.11 -8.13
N LEU A 31 49.36 19.36 -7.80
CA LEU A 31 50.07 20.62 -8.09
C LEU A 31 50.35 20.63 -9.60
N LEU A 32 49.70 21.50 -10.33
CA LEU A 32 50.12 21.87 -11.68
C LEU A 32 51.07 23.04 -11.58
N THR A 33 52.32 22.75 -11.83
CA THR A 33 53.40 23.72 -12.03
C THR A 33 53.19 24.49 -13.31
N GLN A 34 53.20 25.81 -13.19
CA GLN A 34 53.45 26.77 -14.28
C GLN A 34 54.85 26.58 -14.82
N ASN A 35 54.99 26.63 -16.11
CA ASN A 35 56.01 27.43 -16.84
C ASN A 35 55.97 27.02 -18.34
N ASN A 36 55.62 27.92 -19.22
CA ASN A 36 56.61 28.48 -20.11
C ASN A 36 56.01 29.55 -21.04
N CYS A 37 56.56 30.70 -20.84
CA CYS A 37 56.46 31.88 -21.65
C CYS A 37 57.30 31.70 -22.93
N ILE A 38 56.72 31.80 -24.13
CA ILE A 38 57.49 32.12 -25.35
C ILE A 38 56.71 33.12 -26.22
N ARG A 39 57.40 34.17 -26.40
CA ARG A 39 57.25 35.38 -27.20
C ARG A 39 56.68 35.22 -28.61
N MET A 40 55.81 36.18 -28.90
CA MET A 40 55.73 37.07 -30.10
C MET A 40 55.95 36.51 -31.48
N LYS A 41 54.98 36.76 -32.39
CA LYS A 41 55.22 37.68 -33.52
C LYS A 41 53.90 38.18 -34.10
N LYS A 42 53.85 39.47 -34.40
CA LYS A 42 52.82 40.22 -35.09
C LYS A 42 52.58 39.69 -36.50
N ALA A 43 51.36 39.58 -36.91
CA ALA A 43 50.93 39.84 -38.28
C ALA A 43 49.45 40.28 -38.27
N LEU A 44 49.27 41.41 -38.85
CA LEU A 44 48.05 42.15 -39.18
C LEU A 44 47.20 41.37 -40.21
N PHE A 45 45.93 41.80 -40.25
CA PHE A 45 44.92 41.67 -41.30
C PHE A 45 44.03 40.40 -41.25
N PHE A 46 42.78 40.51 -40.92
CA PHE A 46 41.68 40.83 -41.82
C PHE A 46 40.36 40.88 -41.01
N SER A 47 39.69 42.01 -41.13
CA SER A 47 38.30 42.18 -40.72
C SER A 47 37.40 41.20 -41.51
N ALA A 48 36.85 40.25 -40.82
CA ALA A 48 35.66 39.56 -41.26
C ALA A 48 34.64 39.67 -40.12
N LEU A 49 33.68 40.57 -40.29
CA LEU A 49 32.52 40.74 -39.49
C LEU A 49 31.66 39.46 -39.62
N VAL A 50 31.95 38.45 -38.86
CA VAL A 50 31.03 37.35 -38.67
C VAL A 50 30.08 37.78 -37.56
N ALA A 51 28.93 38.27 -37.97
CA ALA A 51 27.77 38.36 -37.10
C ALA A 51 27.43 36.92 -36.62
N LEU A 52 28.03 36.49 -35.52
CA LEU A 52 27.53 35.35 -34.76
C LEU A 52 26.18 35.78 -34.20
N THR A 53 25.12 35.43 -34.90
CA THR A 53 23.79 35.31 -34.30
C THR A 53 23.91 34.27 -33.20
N LEU A 54 24.16 34.75 -31.99
CA LEU A 54 23.89 34.01 -30.78
C LEU A 54 22.38 33.74 -30.78
N VAL A 55 22.00 32.61 -31.43
CA VAL A 55 20.74 31.96 -31.06
C VAL A 55 20.94 31.48 -29.64
N GLY A 56 20.76 32.39 -28.73
CA GLY A 56 20.60 32.04 -27.32
C GLY A 56 19.36 31.13 -27.26
N CYS A 57 19.58 29.85 -27.12
CA CYS A 57 18.57 29.03 -26.49
C CYS A 57 18.28 29.72 -25.15
N LYS A 58 17.27 30.56 -25.13
CA LYS A 58 16.58 30.87 -23.89
C LYS A 58 16.03 29.54 -23.42
N SER A 59 16.76 28.88 -22.52
CA SER A 59 16.10 28.02 -21.55
C SER A 59 15.16 28.94 -20.82
N SER A 60 13.90 28.92 -21.20
CA SER A 60 12.87 29.63 -20.49
C SER A 60 12.63 28.90 -19.15
N ASP A 61 13.52 29.14 -18.21
CA ASP A 61 13.26 28.87 -16.79
C ASP A 61 12.32 29.96 -16.23
N GLU A 62 11.31 30.34 -16.97
CA GLU A 62 10.19 31.06 -16.36
C GLU A 62 9.48 30.06 -15.44
N PRO A 63 9.34 30.39 -14.16
CA PRO A 63 8.63 29.53 -13.23
C PRO A 63 7.22 29.29 -13.79
N GLN A 64 6.92 28.04 -14.16
CA GLN A 64 5.59 27.69 -14.65
C GLN A 64 4.55 28.11 -13.61
N ALA A 65 3.50 28.78 -14.07
CA ALA A 65 2.40 29.16 -13.21
C ALA A 65 1.81 27.92 -12.53
N LYS A 66 1.67 27.99 -11.21
CA LYS A 66 1.01 26.94 -10.43
C LYS A 66 -0.44 27.32 -10.18
N HIS A 67 -1.31 26.37 -10.36
CA HIS A 67 -2.75 26.51 -10.14
C HIS A 67 -3.19 25.66 -8.97
N GLN A 68 -4.10 26.21 -8.18
CA GLN A 68 -4.71 25.45 -7.08
C GLN A 68 -5.80 24.55 -7.64
N VAL A 69 -5.65 23.24 -7.41
CA VAL A 69 -6.64 22.23 -7.76
C VAL A 69 -7.11 21.54 -6.48
N THR A 70 -8.42 21.47 -6.31
CA THR A 70 -9.06 20.83 -5.16
C THR A 70 -9.76 19.56 -5.61
N PHE A 71 -9.41 18.44 -5.02
CA PHE A 71 -10.04 17.14 -5.26
C PHE A 71 -10.93 16.79 -4.09
N ARG A 72 -12.18 16.43 -4.38
CA ARG A 72 -13.15 15.96 -3.39
C ARG A 72 -13.39 14.48 -3.62
N ILE A 73 -13.15 13.68 -2.60
CA ILE A 73 -13.34 12.24 -2.64
C ILE A 73 -14.63 11.96 -1.85
N PRO A 74 -15.75 11.69 -2.54
CA PRO A 74 -16.98 11.30 -1.89
C PRO A 74 -16.80 9.92 -1.24
N GLN A 75 -17.78 9.54 -0.42
CA GLN A 75 -17.83 8.24 0.22
C GLN A 75 -17.64 7.11 -0.80
N LEU A 76 -16.89 6.06 -0.44
CA LEU A 76 -16.53 4.95 -1.33
C LEU A 76 -17.69 4.02 -1.69
N ALA A 77 -18.80 4.08 -0.96
CA ALA A 77 -20.00 3.30 -1.24
C ALA A 77 -20.85 3.98 -2.32
N VAL A 78 -21.26 3.21 -3.32
CA VAL A 78 -22.19 3.65 -4.35
C VAL A 78 -23.60 3.65 -3.76
N GLU A 79 -24.01 4.76 -3.16
CA GLU A 79 -25.42 5.03 -2.96
C GLU A 79 -25.94 5.87 -4.14
N THR A 80 -26.83 5.33 -4.92
CA THR A 80 -27.63 6.07 -5.89
C THR A 80 -28.63 6.93 -5.14
N GLU A 81 -28.25 8.16 -4.79
CA GLU A 81 -29.21 9.13 -4.30
C GLU A 81 -29.99 9.77 -5.47
N PRO A 82 -31.31 10.00 -5.29
CA PRO A 82 -32.13 10.69 -6.30
C PRO A 82 -31.69 12.13 -6.49
N MET A 83 -31.66 12.57 -7.75
CA MET A 83 -31.10 13.82 -8.31
C MET A 83 -31.74 15.13 -7.84
N ASN A 84 -32.49 15.22 -6.74
CA ASN A 84 -33.30 16.40 -6.36
C ASN A 84 -33.08 16.95 -4.96
N ALA A 85 -31.94 16.74 -4.32
CA ALA A 85 -31.64 17.38 -3.05
C ALA A 85 -30.75 18.62 -3.26
N PRO A 86 -31.08 19.82 -2.71
CA PRO A 86 -30.21 20.99 -2.79
C PRO A 86 -28.95 20.76 -1.96
N ALA A 87 -27.80 20.84 -2.62
CA ALA A 87 -26.51 20.43 -2.10
C ALA A 87 -25.92 21.43 -1.11
N VAL A 88 -26.15 21.21 0.18
CA VAL A 88 -25.10 21.45 1.16
C VAL A 88 -24.55 20.06 1.53
N ARG A 89 -23.70 19.49 0.69
CA ARG A 89 -23.04 18.24 0.99
C ARG A 89 -22.03 18.48 2.10
N LYS A 90 -22.39 18.13 3.31
CA LYS A 90 -21.41 17.78 4.32
C LYS A 90 -20.58 16.67 3.69
N VAL A 91 -19.28 16.87 3.54
CA VAL A 91 -18.38 15.79 3.06
C VAL A 91 -18.57 14.64 4.05
N ALA A 92 -19.17 13.56 3.57
CA ALA A 92 -19.32 12.36 4.39
C ALA A 92 -17.91 11.82 4.67
N PRO A 93 -17.67 11.24 5.86
CA PRO A 93 -16.36 10.68 6.17
C PRO A 93 -16.01 9.61 5.12
N LEU A 94 -14.75 9.59 4.66
CA LEU A 94 -14.25 8.60 3.73
C LEU A 94 -14.22 7.24 4.44
N THR A 95 -15.21 6.39 4.18
CA THR A 95 -15.40 5.08 4.84
C THR A 95 -15.31 3.95 3.82
N ASP A 96 -14.95 2.75 4.27
CA ASP A 96 -15.08 1.52 3.47
C ASP A 96 -16.55 1.04 3.45
N GLU A 97 -16.79 -0.08 2.77
CA GLU A 97 -18.11 -0.70 2.64
C GLU A 97 -18.71 -1.17 3.97
N ASP A 98 -17.88 -1.42 4.99
CA ASP A 98 -18.33 -1.78 6.34
C ASP A 98 -18.60 -0.51 7.20
N GLY A 99 -18.51 0.68 6.62
CA GLY A 99 -18.69 1.97 7.30
C GLY A 99 -17.51 2.38 8.17
N ALA A 100 -16.38 1.68 8.09
CA ALA A 100 -15.19 2.01 8.86
C ALA A 100 -14.37 3.08 8.13
N GLN A 101 -14.02 4.15 8.85
CA GLN A 101 -13.29 5.29 8.29
C GLN A 101 -11.90 4.91 7.81
N MET A 102 -11.50 5.37 6.60
CA MET A 102 -10.12 5.32 6.14
C MET A 102 -9.21 6.08 7.09
N THR A 103 -7.99 5.62 7.27
CA THR A 103 -7.02 6.28 8.14
C THR A 103 -6.14 7.24 7.37
N ASP A 104 -5.90 6.96 6.11
CA ASP A 104 -4.94 7.67 5.27
C ASP A 104 -5.47 7.89 3.87
N LEU A 105 -5.17 9.06 3.32
CA LEU A 105 -5.36 9.43 1.93
C LEU A 105 -4.05 9.98 1.39
N ILE A 106 -3.53 9.34 0.35
CA ILE A 106 -2.20 9.61 -0.22
C ILE A 106 -2.36 9.99 -1.69
N LEU A 107 -1.62 10.98 -2.12
CA LEU A 107 -1.62 11.46 -3.50
C LEU A 107 -0.20 11.44 -4.09
N PHE A 108 -0.13 10.94 -5.31
CA PHE A 108 1.07 10.95 -6.17
C PHE A 108 0.76 11.67 -7.49
N ASP A 109 1.80 12.23 -8.12
CA ASP A 109 1.80 12.67 -9.52
C ASP A 109 2.85 11.85 -10.27
N GLY A 110 2.43 10.94 -11.12
CA GLY A 110 3.27 9.86 -11.60
C GLY A 110 3.88 9.09 -10.42
N ALA A 111 5.21 8.95 -10.39
CA ALA A 111 5.92 8.34 -9.29
C ALA A 111 6.28 9.32 -8.15
N THR A 112 5.90 10.60 -8.27
CA THR A 112 6.26 11.61 -7.28
C THR A 112 5.23 11.64 -6.15
N TYR A 113 5.67 11.40 -4.92
CA TYR A 113 4.82 11.60 -3.74
C TYR A 113 4.52 13.10 -3.56
N LEU A 114 3.25 13.45 -3.47
CA LEU A 114 2.82 14.83 -3.26
C LEU A 114 2.44 15.11 -1.80
N MET A 115 1.54 14.28 -1.23
CA MET A 115 1.03 14.49 0.12
C MET A 115 0.35 13.26 0.71
N ARG A 116 0.14 13.31 2.02
CA ARG A 116 -0.68 12.38 2.80
C ARG A 116 -1.56 13.17 3.76
N GLN A 117 -2.83 12.87 3.79
CA GLN A 117 -3.76 13.28 4.85
C GLN A 117 -4.01 12.09 5.78
N GLN A 118 -4.27 12.39 7.04
CA GLN A 118 -4.75 11.42 8.03
C GLN A 118 -6.19 11.72 8.41
N ASN A 119 -6.92 10.75 8.89
CA ASN A 119 -8.34 10.91 9.29
C ASN A 119 -8.55 11.87 10.48
N THR A 120 -7.48 12.31 11.12
CA THR A 120 -7.47 13.37 12.14
C THR A 120 -7.42 14.77 11.55
N ASP A 121 -7.11 14.90 10.27
CA ASP A 121 -7.04 16.17 9.58
C ASP A 121 -8.48 16.71 9.33
N PRO A 122 -8.73 18.01 9.54
CA PRO A 122 -10.09 18.56 9.48
C PRO A 122 -10.74 18.44 8.10
N ASP A 123 -9.93 18.42 7.04
CA ASP A 123 -10.39 18.36 5.64
C ASP A 123 -10.14 16.99 5.01
N PHE A 124 -10.05 15.92 5.82
CA PHE A 124 -9.82 14.57 5.31
C PHE A 124 -10.84 14.17 4.24
N GLY A 125 -10.33 13.76 3.08
CA GLY A 125 -11.13 13.49 1.87
C GLY A 125 -11.28 14.70 0.93
N THR A 126 -10.76 15.89 1.30
CA THR A 126 -10.62 17.04 0.41
C THR A 126 -9.15 17.39 0.29
N VAL A 127 -8.58 17.16 -0.88
CA VAL A 127 -7.16 17.36 -1.16
C VAL A 127 -6.98 18.61 -2.01
N THR A 128 -6.19 19.57 -1.53
CA THR A 128 -5.85 20.78 -2.29
C THR A 128 -4.34 20.78 -2.57
N VAL A 129 -3.97 20.84 -3.84
CA VAL A 129 -2.58 20.87 -4.30
C VAL A 129 -2.32 22.00 -5.28
N LEU A 130 -1.05 22.42 -5.38
CA LEU A 130 -0.59 23.38 -6.38
C LEU A 130 0.11 22.60 -7.50
N LEU A 131 -0.53 22.51 -8.65
CA LEU A 131 -0.01 21.86 -9.85
C LEU A 131 0.44 22.90 -10.88
N THR A 132 1.46 22.58 -11.67
CA THR A 132 1.89 23.38 -12.81
C THR A 132 0.84 23.30 -13.93
N ALA A 133 0.83 24.25 -14.85
CA ALA A 133 0.01 24.09 -16.05
C ALA A 133 0.52 22.91 -16.88
N GLY A 134 -0.39 22.12 -17.44
CA GLY A 134 -0.09 20.95 -18.27
C GLY A 134 -0.74 19.65 -17.81
N GLU A 135 -0.30 18.54 -18.38
CA GLU A 135 -0.83 17.20 -18.08
C GLU A 135 -0.22 16.64 -16.79
N HIS A 136 -1.06 16.07 -15.95
CA HIS A 136 -0.71 15.39 -14.71
C HIS A 136 -1.40 14.03 -14.64
N HIS A 137 -0.67 13.02 -14.16
CA HIS A 137 -1.14 11.66 -13.94
C HIS A 137 -1.22 11.39 -12.43
N LEU A 138 -2.36 11.70 -11.86
CA LEU A 138 -2.55 11.62 -10.41
C LEU A 138 -2.98 10.22 -9.98
N HIS A 139 -2.46 9.76 -8.84
CA HIS A 139 -2.81 8.47 -8.26
C HIS A 139 -3.23 8.69 -6.81
N PHE A 140 -4.51 8.50 -6.55
CA PHE A 140 -5.10 8.59 -5.22
C PHE A 140 -5.12 7.20 -4.58
N ILE A 141 -4.74 7.12 -3.31
CA ILE A 141 -4.81 5.89 -2.51
C ILE A 141 -5.41 6.24 -1.15
N ALA A 142 -6.55 5.62 -0.82
CA ALA A 142 -7.13 5.65 0.52
C ALA A 142 -6.99 4.28 1.17
N THR A 143 -6.54 4.22 2.44
CA THR A 143 -6.27 2.94 3.09
C THR A 143 -6.48 3.02 4.60
N ARG A 144 -6.73 1.85 5.20
CA ARG A 144 -6.67 1.59 6.65
C ARG A 144 -5.46 0.77 7.04
N SER A 145 -4.56 0.49 6.10
CA SER A 145 -3.33 -0.27 6.35
C SER A 145 -2.44 0.47 7.36
N THR A 146 -1.73 -0.28 8.19
CA THR A 146 -0.93 0.28 9.28
C THR A 146 0.55 0.34 8.93
N GLU A 147 1.28 1.23 9.63
CA GLU A 147 2.73 1.40 9.47
C GLU A 147 3.13 1.65 8.00
N LEU A 148 2.45 2.61 7.39
CA LEU A 148 2.70 2.96 6.00
C LEU A 148 4.06 3.63 5.85
N SER A 149 4.82 3.19 4.86
CA SER A 149 6.06 3.83 4.42
C SER A 149 6.14 3.82 2.90
N TYR A 150 6.71 4.89 2.33
CA TYR A 150 6.97 4.98 0.90
C TYR A 150 8.46 4.93 0.66
N ASP A 151 8.91 3.93 -0.07
CA ASP A 151 10.31 3.67 -0.37
C ASP A 151 10.47 3.01 -1.74
N GLU A 152 11.45 3.46 -2.51
CA GLU A 152 11.76 2.95 -3.87
C GLU A 152 10.53 2.87 -4.81
N GLY A 153 9.61 3.82 -4.72
CA GLY A 153 8.40 3.83 -5.55
C GLY A 153 7.30 2.86 -5.07
N ILE A 154 7.41 2.33 -3.87
CA ILE A 154 6.49 1.34 -3.30
C ILE A 154 5.89 1.87 -2.00
N LEU A 155 4.58 1.81 -1.88
CA LEU A 155 3.86 2.03 -0.64
C LEU A 155 3.79 0.70 0.13
N ASN A 156 4.58 0.59 1.19
CA ASN A 156 4.64 -0.58 2.06
C ASN A 156 3.70 -0.44 3.25
N CYS A 157 3.22 -1.55 3.79
CA CYS A 157 2.45 -1.60 5.03
C CYS A 157 2.84 -2.83 5.88
N ALA A 158 2.71 -2.72 7.19
CA ALA A 158 2.90 -3.86 8.09
C ALA A 158 1.67 -4.79 8.09
N SER A 159 0.47 -4.22 8.02
CA SER A 159 -0.78 -4.97 7.95
C SER A 159 -1.68 -4.40 6.87
N LEU A 160 -1.93 -5.22 5.85
CA LEU A 160 -2.81 -4.86 4.75
C LEU A 160 -4.28 -4.83 5.22
N ARG A 161 -4.94 -3.73 4.94
CA ARG A 161 -6.35 -3.47 5.25
C ARG A 161 -7.07 -3.00 3.98
N PRO A 162 -8.39 -2.79 4.01
CA PRO A 162 -9.10 -2.23 2.86
C PRO A 162 -8.36 -1.02 2.29
N THR A 163 -8.06 -1.08 1.00
CA THR A 163 -7.32 -0.07 0.26
C THR A 163 -8.03 0.19 -1.06
N TYR A 164 -8.21 1.46 -1.38
CA TYR A 164 -8.88 1.96 -2.57
C TYR A 164 -7.97 2.88 -3.33
N GLY A 165 -8.16 3.01 -4.64
CA GLY A 165 -7.36 3.89 -5.46
C GLY A 165 -8.10 4.39 -6.68
N LYS A 166 -7.52 5.42 -7.31
CA LYS A 166 -7.96 5.97 -8.59
C LYS A 166 -6.79 6.57 -9.34
N HIS A 167 -6.65 6.18 -10.60
CA HIS A 167 -5.87 6.94 -11.58
C HIS A 167 -6.73 8.08 -12.11
N TYR A 168 -6.20 9.28 -12.09
CA TYR A 168 -6.90 10.48 -12.50
C TYR A 168 -5.99 11.36 -13.37
N ASP A 169 -6.28 11.42 -14.66
CA ASP A 169 -5.55 12.24 -15.59
C ASP A 169 -6.23 13.63 -15.68
N ILE A 170 -5.44 14.69 -15.55
CA ILE A 170 -5.94 16.06 -15.62
C ILE A 170 -4.98 16.94 -16.43
N ASN A 171 -5.54 17.80 -17.29
CA ASN A 171 -4.79 18.87 -17.95
C ASN A 171 -5.08 20.19 -17.23
N VAL A 172 -4.14 20.65 -16.43
CA VAL A 172 -4.28 21.86 -15.61
C VAL A 172 -4.06 23.10 -16.47
N THR A 173 -5.12 23.88 -16.63
CA THR A 173 -5.10 25.18 -17.33
C THR A 173 -5.45 26.35 -16.41
N GLY A 174 -5.91 26.07 -15.19
CA GLY A 174 -6.34 27.01 -14.18
C GLY A 174 -6.71 26.30 -12.88
N GLY A 175 -7.21 27.04 -11.91
CA GLY A 175 -7.75 26.44 -10.69
C GLY A 175 -9.07 25.70 -10.96
N SER A 176 -9.26 24.53 -10.35
CA SER A 176 -10.48 23.72 -10.51
C SER A 176 -10.84 22.96 -9.23
N ASP A 177 -12.12 22.56 -9.17
CA ASP A 177 -12.66 21.62 -8.18
C ASP A 177 -13.07 20.33 -8.90
N GLU A 178 -12.48 19.21 -8.50
CA GLU A 178 -12.63 17.90 -9.13
C GLU A 178 -13.23 16.88 -8.15
N TYR A 179 -14.00 15.93 -8.69
CA TYR A 179 -14.54 14.81 -7.90
C TYR A 179 -13.86 13.51 -8.32
N VAL A 180 -13.36 12.77 -7.33
CA VAL A 180 -12.63 11.50 -7.57
C VAL A 180 -13.37 10.35 -6.89
N THR A 181 -13.91 9.43 -7.68
CA THR A 181 -14.49 8.18 -7.18
C THR A 181 -13.42 7.10 -7.19
N MET A 182 -13.17 6.50 -6.03
CA MET A 182 -12.14 5.47 -5.86
C MET A 182 -12.73 4.07 -6.02
N GLU A 183 -11.88 3.15 -6.47
CA GLU A 183 -12.18 1.74 -6.64
C GLU A 183 -11.38 0.91 -5.65
N ARG A 184 -11.92 -0.23 -5.20
CA ARG A 184 -11.21 -1.10 -4.27
C ARG A 184 -10.03 -1.78 -4.95
N LEU A 185 -8.84 -1.65 -4.38
CA LEU A 185 -7.60 -2.27 -4.87
C LEU A 185 -7.37 -3.65 -4.23
N THR A 186 -7.78 -3.80 -2.97
CA THR A 186 -7.63 -5.08 -2.26
C THR A 186 -8.74 -6.06 -2.63
N GLY A 187 -8.39 -7.32 -2.77
CA GLY A 187 -9.31 -8.45 -2.63
C GLY A 187 -9.46 -8.87 -1.17
N MET A 188 -10.35 -9.83 -0.92
CA MET A 188 -10.53 -10.44 0.39
C MET A 188 -10.59 -11.97 0.25
N VAL A 189 -9.81 -12.66 1.05
CA VAL A 189 -9.98 -14.11 1.26
C VAL A 189 -10.81 -14.31 2.51
N VAL A 190 -11.91 -15.03 2.39
CA VAL A 190 -12.81 -15.40 3.47
C VAL A 190 -12.72 -16.92 3.66
N ILE A 191 -12.24 -17.35 4.82
CA ILE A 191 -12.10 -18.76 5.15
C ILE A 191 -13.19 -19.11 6.15
N THR A 192 -14.03 -20.07 5.81
CA THR A 192 -15.09 -20.60 6.68
C THR A 192 -14.81 -22.07 6.97
N ILE A 193 -14.58 -22.39 8.23
CA ILE A 193 -14.50 -23.77 8.73
C ILE A 193 -15.92 -24.14 9.18
N GLU A 194 -16.58 -25.02 8.42
CA GLU A 194 -17.98 -25.37 8.59
C GLU A 194 -18.21 -26.36 9.73
N ASP A 195 -17.28 -27.28 9.91
CA ASP A 195 -17.39 -28.31 10.94
C ASP A 195 -17.05 -27.78 12.34
N GLU A 196 -17.51 -28.54 13.34
CA GLU A 196 -17.29 -28.21 14.76
C GLU A 196 -15.79 -28.24 15.08
N ILE A 197 -15.30 -27.18 15.71
CA ILE A 197 -13.93 -27.11 16.22
C ILE A 197 -13.80 -28.04 17.41
N PRO A 198 -12.97 -29.12 17.31
CA PRO A 198 -12.95 -30.20 18.31
C PRO A 198 -12.32 -29.76 19.64
N ALA A 199 -12.69 -30.48 20.70
CA ALA A 199 -12.04 -30.32 21.99
C ALA A 199 -10.52 -30.49 21.89
N GLY A 200 -9.78 -29.60 22.57
CA GLY A 200 -8.32 -29.58 22.53
C GLY A 200 -7.71 -28.81 21.36
N ALA A 201 -8.49 -28.32 20.39
CA ALA A 201 -8.00 -27.42 19.38
C ALA A 201 -7.43 -26.13 20.01
N SER A 202 -6.28 -25.69 19.54
CA SER A 202 -5.54 -24.55 20.08
C SER A 202 -5.28 -23.48 19.05
N ASN A 203 -4.69 -23.84 17.92
CA ASN A 203 -4.27 -22.87 16.90
C ASN A 203 -4.70 -23.30 15.50
N LEU A 204 -4.96 -22.30 14.67
CA LEU A 204 -5.10 -22.41 13.21
C LEU A 204 -3.99 -21.60 12.56
N ARG A 205 -3.15 -22.27 11.77
CA ARG A 205 -2.14 -21.65 10.92
C ARG A 205 -2.69 -21.55 9.50
N ILE A 206 -2.66 -20.35 8.95
CA ILE A 206 -3.13 -20.02 7.60
C ILE A 206 -1.89 -19.63 6.79
N GLN A 207 -1.63 -20.34 5.71
CA GLN A 207 -0.49 -20.11 4.83
C GLN A 207 -0.95 -20.04 3.38
N PHE A 208 -0.40 -19.11 2.63
CA PHE A 208 -0.51 -19.09 1.16
C PHE A 208 0.67 -18.32 0.55
N GLY A 209 1.05 -18.69 -0.66
CA GLY A 209 2.08 -18.01 -1.43
C GLY A 209 1.58 -16.71 -2.04
N ASP A 210 2.50 -15.99 -2.68
CA ASP A 210 2.21 -14.76 -3.45
C ASP A 210 1.43 -13.70 -2.66
N TYR A 211 1.78 -13.51 -1.39
CA TYR A 211 1.25 -12.45 -0.56
C TYR A 211 2.07 -11.16 -0.74
N TYR A 212 1.42 -10.11 -1.17
CA TYR A 212 2.04 -8.82 -1.46
C TYR A 212 1.83 -7.85 -0.30
N LYS A 213 2.94 -7.28 0.23
CA LYS A 213 2.93 -6.31 1.35
C LYS A 213 3.13 -4.87 0.89
N GLY A 214 3.44 -4.66 -0.39
CA GLY A 214 3.63 -3.38 -1.00
C GLY A 214 2.67 -3.16 -2.15
N LEU A 215 2.33 -1.91 -2.39
CA LEU A 215 1.53 -1.44 -3.51
C LEU A 215 2.38 -0.49 -4.35
N ASN A 216 2.43 -0.73 -5.65
CA ASN A 216 2.96 0.26 -6.59
C ASN A 216 1.87 1.30 -6.86
N PRO A 217 2.07 2.59 -6.49
CA PRO A 217 1.04 3.61 -6.64
C PRO A 217 0.63 3.90 -8.09
N THR A 218 1.57 3.72 -9.04
CA THR A 218 1.33 4.07 -10.45
C THR A 218 0.64 2.96 -11.24
N THR A 219 0.69 1.73 -10.78
CA THR A 219 0.09 0.58 -11.45
C THR A 219 -0.98 -0.12 -10.63
N PHE A 220 -1.07 0.22 -9.34
CA PHE A 220 -1.88 -0.47 -8.33
C PHE A 220 -1.57 -1.96 -8.19
N ALA A 221 -0.44 -2.39 -8.71
CA ALA A 221 0.03 -3.76 -8.59
C ALA A 221 0.57 -4.04 -7.19
N GLY A 222 0.32 -5.24 -6.70
CA GLY A 222 0.99 -5.78 -5.52
C GLY A 222 2.46 -6.05 -5.83
N VAL A 223 3.35 -5.60 -4.95
CA VAL A 223 4.80 -5.79 -5.08
C VAL A 223 5.41 -6.29 -3.77
N ARG A 224 6.64 -6.81 -3.86
CA ARG A 224 7.34 -7.43 -2.72
C ARG A 224 6.57 -8.64 -2.19
N SER A 225 6.39 -9.63 -3.06
CA SER A 225 5.75 -10.90 -2.71
C SER A 225 6.55 -11.67 -1.65
N GLY A 226 5.82 -12.43 -0.87
CA GLY A 226 6.34 -13.39 0.09
C GLY A 226 5.22 -14.34 0.45
N ASP A 227 5.49 -15.26 1.36
CA ASP A 227 4.46 -16.14 1.87
C ASP A 227 3.66 -15.45 2.98
N PHE A 228 2.35 -15.59 2.94
CA PHE A 228 1.51 -15.30 4.09
C PHE A 228 1.61 -16.48 5.05
N ASP A 229 1.90 -16.19 6.30
CA ASP A 229 1.98 -17.21 7.37
C ASP A 229 1.51 -16.57 8.67
N GLN A 230 0.29 -16.90 9.06
CA GLN A 230 -0.31 -16.40 10.29
C GLN A 230 -0.87 -17.55 11.11
N THR A 231 -0.58 -17.53 12.40
CA THR A 231 -1.18 -18.45 13.38
C THR A 231 -2.14 -17.63 14.25
N VAL A 232 -3.38 -18.13 14.36
CA VAL A 232 -4.43 -17.54 15.21
C VAL A 232 -4.89 -18.56 16.23
N SER A 233 -5.20 -18.12 17.44
CA SER A 233 -5.78 -19.02 18.46
C SER A 233 -7.24 -19.31 18.13
N ILE A 234 -7.61 -20.58 18.17
CA ILE A 234 -8.98 -21.09 18.02
C ILE A 234 -9.52 -21.74 19.29
N ALA A 235 -8.76 -21.69 20.38
CA ALA A 235 -9.15 -22.31 21.65
C ALA A 235 -10.50 -21.81 22.18
N SER A 236 -10.81 -20.51 22.00
CA SER A 236 -12.10 -19.92 22.41
C SER A 236 -13.27 -20.28 21.49
N LYS A 237 -13.01 -20.99 20.40
CA LYS A 237 -14.00 -21.37 19.38
C LYS A 237 -14.33 -22.86 19.40
N VAL A 238 -13.78 -23.62 20.37
CA VAL A 238 -14.08 -25.05 20.57
C VAL A 238 -15.59 -25.25 20.75
N GLY A 239 -16.15 -26.22 20.05
CA GLY A 239 -17.58 -26.52 20.02
C GLY A 239 -18.42 -25.61 19.11
N MET A 240 -17.78 -24.68 18.37
CA MET A 240 -18.47 -23.80 17.41
C MET A 240 -18.28 -24.34 15.99
N THR A 241 -19.30 -24.14 15.15
CA THR A 241 -19.28 -24.36 13.69
C THR A 241 -19.20 -23.03 12.94
N ASP A 242 -19.01 -23.07 11.65
CA ASP A 242 -19.09 -21.92 10.72
C ASP A 242 -18.19 -20.74 11.14
N GLN A 243 -16.98 -21.07 11.57
CA GLN A 243 -16.06 -20.05 12.04
C GLN A 243 -15.33 -19.38 10.86
N VAL A 244 -15.31 -18.04 10.86
CA VAL A 244 -14.89 -17.21 9.72
C VAL A 244 -13.65 -16.39 10.02
N TRP A 245 -12.70 -16.40 9.09
CA TRP A 245 -11.52 -15.50 9.04
C TRP A 245 -11.51 -14.71 7.75
N ARG A 246 -11.14 -13.43 7.83
CA ARG A 246 -11.09 -12.50 6.68
C ARG A 246 -9.69 -11.91 6.56
N LEU A 247 -9.12 -11.98 5.36
CA LEU A 247 -7.77 -11.53 5.06
C LEU A 247 -7.81 -10.63 3.81
N ASN A 248 -7.26 -9.41 3.91
CA ASN A 248 -7.11 -8.56 2.74
C ASN A 248 -5.86 -8.98 1.96
N VAL A 249 -5.95 -8.98 0.65
CA VAL A 249 -4.90 -9.39 -0.29
C VAL A 249 -4.76 -8.38 -1.42
N LEU A 250 -3.57 -8.27 -2.01
CA LEU A 250 -3.33 -7.51 -3.23
C LEU A 250 -3.08 -8.49 -4.38
N ALA A 251 -3.62 -8.20 -5.54
CA ALA A 251 -3.29 -8.92 -6.76
C ALA A 251 -1.91 -8.49 -7.30
N PRO A 252 -1.13 -9.38 -7.93
CA PRO A 252 0.14 -9.03 -8.55
C PRO A 252 0.00 -8.02 -9.69
N VAL A 253 -1.14 -8.03 -10.37
CA VAL A 253 -1.50 -7.06 -11.40
C VAL A 253 -2.94 -6.61 -11.13
N TYR A 254 -3.15 -5.30 -11.03
CA TYR A 254 -4.47 -4.74 -10.81
C TYR A 254 -5.43 -5.13 -11.94
N GLY A 255 -6.65 -5.54 -11.55
CA GLY A 255 -7.68 -5.94 -12.51
C GLY A 255 -7.49 -7.31 -13.15
N THR A 256 -6.51 -8.09 -12.70
CA THR A 256 -6.30 -9.47 -13.16
C THR A 256 -6.40 -10.47 -12.02
N GLU A 257 -6.75 -11.70 -12.37
CA GLU A 257 -6.77 -12.82 -11.43
C GLU A 257 -5.40 -13.50 -11.35
N SER A 258 -5.03 -13.95 -10.17
CA SER A 258 -3.85 -14.76 -9.90
C SER A 258 -4.25 -15.97 -9.08
N THR A 259 -3.66 -17.13 -9.37
CA THR A 259 -3.90 -18.37 -8.62
C THR A 259 -2.72 -18.66 -7.70
N THR A 260 -3.01 -18.90 -6.43
CA THR A 260 -2.02 -19.32 -5.44
C THR A 260 -2.45 -20.57 -4.70
N THR A 261 -1.50 -21.24 -4.05
CA THR A 261 -1.78 -22.38 -3.18
C THR A 261 -1.96 -21.93 -1.74
N TYR A 262 -2.87 -22.58 -1.02
CA TYR A 262 -3.04 -22.35 0.42
C TYR A 262 -2.87 -23.63 1.22
N THR A 263 -2.53 -23.49 2.50
CA THR A 263 -2.53 -24.55 3.50
C THR A 263 -3.14 -24.02 4.79
N LEU A 264 -4.13 -24.74 5.29
CA LEU A 264 -4.73 -24.53 6.61
C LEU A 264 -4.30 -25.67 7.50
N THR A 265 -3.74 -25.38 8.68
CA THR A 265 -3.27 -26.39 9.63
C THR A 265 -3.77 -26.06 11.03
N ALA A 266 -4.62 -26.92 11.58
CA ALA A 266 -5.07 -26.80 12.96
C ALA A 266 -4.24 -27.71 13.87
N THR A 267 -3.85 -27.20 15.05
CA THR A 267 -3.08 -27.95 16.05
C THR A 267 -3.76 -27.93 17.40
N ASN A 268 -3.48 -28.97 18.20
CA ASN A 268 -3.87 -29.03 19.61
C ASN A 268 -2.88 -28.25 20.51
N GLY A 269 -3.09 -28.28 21.82
CA GLY A 269 -2.23 -27.60 22.80
C GLY A 269 -0.82 -28.21 22.89
N SER A 270 -0.61 -29.44 22.44
CA SER A 270 0.71 -30.11 22.35
C SER A 270 1.45 -29.80 21.04
N GLY A 271 0.79 -29.18 20.09
CA GLY A 271 1.34 -28.89 18.76
C GLY A 271 1.08 -30.00 17.71
N ASP A 272 0.33 -31.04 18.05
CA ASP A 272 -0.02 -32.10 17.11
C ASP A 272 -1.05 -31.58 16.09
N ILE A 273 -0.91 -31.99 14.83
CA ILE A 273 -1.85 -31.64 13.76
C ILE A 273 -3.14 -32.44 13.93
N ILE A 274 -4.25 -31.73 14.16
CA ILE A 274 -5.59 -32.30 14.30
C ILE A 274 -6.48 -32.07 13.07
N GLY A 275 -6.07 -31.16 12.19
CA GLY A 275 -6.73 -30.88 10.92
C GLY A 275 -5.79 -30.21 9.94
N GLN A 276 -5.87 -30.58 8.66
CA GLN A 276 -5.08 -29.94 7.61
C GLN A 276 -5.82 -30.03 6.29
N ALA A 277 -5.85 -28.91 5.55
CA ALA A 277 -6.36 -28.84 4.19
C ALA A 277 -5.42 -28.02 3.32
N THR A 278 -5.29 -28.41 2.06
CA THR A 278 -4.50 -27.71 1.05
C THR A 278 -5.29 -27.61 -0.23
N GLY A 279 -5.06 -26.56 -1.00
CA GLY A 279 -5.75 -26.34 -2.28
C GLY A 279 -5.19 -25.14 -3.01
N THR A 280 -5.94 -24.72 -4.02
CA THR A 280 -5.67 -23.50 -4.79
C THR A 280 -6.79 -22.52 -4.60
N MET A 281 -6.47 -21.22 -4.63
CA MET A 281 -7.44 -20.13 -4.59
C MET A 281 -7.07 -19.04 -5.58
N THR A 282 -8.05 -18.30 -6.04
CA THR A 282 -7.87 -17.13 -6.90
C THR A 282 -7.79 -15.87 -6.05
N ILE A 283 -6.83 -14.99 -6.35
CA ILE A 283 -6.70 -13.67 -5.77
C ILE A 283 -6.90 -12.65 -6.88
N ALA A 284 -7.79 -11.69 -6.66
CA ALA A 284 -8.01 -10.56 -7.57
C ALA A 284 -8.37 -9.29 -6.79
N SER A 285 -8.13 -8.13 -7.41
CA SER A 285 -8.58 -6.84 -6.88
C SER A 285 -10.11 -6.80 -6.86
N ASN A 286 -10.69 -6.14 -5.84
CA ASN A 286 -12.13 -5.95 -5.72
C ASN A 286 -12.95 -7.26 -5.82
N THR A 287 -12.41 -8.34 -5.27
CA THR A 287 -13.00 -9.69 -5.35
C THR A 287 -12.97 -10.35 -3.98
N LYS A 288 -14.04 -11.08 -3.67
CA LYS A 288 -14.09 -11.99 -2.50
C LYS A 288 -13.78 -13.41 -2.97
N THR A 289 -12.75 -14.02 -2.39
CA THR A 289 -12.47 -15.44 -2.55
C THR A 289 -12.96 -16.16 -1.32
N LEU A 290 -13.98 -16.98 -1.48
CA LEU A 290 -14.61 -17.76 -0.41
C LEU A 290 -13.97 -19.16 -0.40
N LEU A 291 -13.33 -19.51 0.71
CA LEU A 291 -12.85 -20.84 1.00
C LEU A 291 -13.73 -21.41 2.11
N HIS A 292 -14.55 -22.38 1.80
CA HIS A 292 -15.42 -22.99 2.79
C HIS A 292 -15.35 -24.52 2.75
N GLY A 293 -15.40 -25.16 3.90
CA GLY A 293 -15.31 -26.60 4.01
C GLY A 293 -14.99 -27.09 5.41
N SER A 294 -14.78 -28.42 5.48
CA SER A 294 -14.49 -29.15 6.71
C SER A 294 -13.00 -29.33 6.90
N LEU A 295 -12.49 -28.98 8.07
CA LEU A 295 -11.08 -29.12 8.43
C LEU A 295 -10.78 -30.32 9.34
N PHE A 296 -11.75 -30.72 10.17
CA PHE A 296 -11.56 -31.72 11.21
C PHE A 296 -12.24 -33.05 10.91
N THR A 297 -13.33 -33.03 10.14
CA THR A 297 -14.15 -34.24 9.84
C THR A 297 -14.20 -34.55 8.36
N GLY A 298 -14.45 -35.80 8.00
CA GLY A 298 -14.69 -36.24 6.64
C GLY A 298 -13.51 -36.08 5.67
N THR A 299 -13.84 -35.78 4.42
CA THR A 299 -12.86 -35.44 3.39
C THR A 299 -12.46 -33.98 3.63
N ARG A 300 -11.32 -33.77 4.26
CA ARG A 300 -10.78 -32.45 4.59
C ARG A 300 -10.52 -31.66 3.30
N SER A 301 -11.56 -30.98 2.80
CA SER A 301 -11.54 -30.26 1.53
C SER A 301 -12.24 -28.92 1.66
N PHE A 302 -11.76 -27.95 0.93
CA PHE A 302 -12.36 -26.63 0.83
C PHE A 302 -12.72 -26.35 -0.62
N LEU A 303 -13.93 -25.86 -0.83
CA LEU A 303 -14.35 -25.28 -2.09
C LEU A 303 -13.82 -23.85 -2.15
N SER A 304 -13.26 -23.47 -3.29
CA SER A 304 -12.84 -22.09 -3.58
C SER A 304 -13.79 -21.48 -4.59
N LEU A 305 -14.47 -20.41 -4.21
CA LEU A 305 -15.31 -19.62 -5.07
C LEU A 305 -14.86 -18.18 -5.10
N SER A 306 -14.69 -17.59 -6.28
CA SER A 306 -14.34 -16.18 -6.45
C SER A 306 -15.54 -15.42 -6.97
N THR A 307 -15.90 -14.31 -6.29
CA THR A 307 -17.02 -13.45 -6.65
C THR A 307 -16.61 -12.00 -6.70
N ALA A 308 -17.18 -11.21 -7.62
CA ALA A 308 -16.99 -9.76 -7.61
C ALA A 308 -17.49 -9.17 -6.28
N TRP A 309 -16.84 -8.11 -5.77
CA TRP A 309 -17.15 -7.55 -4.45
C TRP A 309 -18.59 -7.08 -4.31
N ASN A 310 -19.15 -6.52 -5.40
CA ASN A 310 -20.51 -5.96 -5.44
C ASN A 310 -21.59 -6.97 -5.86
N SER A 311 -21.24 -8.23 -6.07
CA SER A 311 -22.25 -9.25 -6.26
C SER A 311 -22.72 -9.73 -4.89
N ASP A 312 -23.87 -9.27 -4.44
CA ASP A 312 -24.63 -9.91 -3.38
C ASP A 312 -25.11 -11.26 -3.91
N ILE A 313 -24.23 -12.26 -3.86
CA ILE A 313 -24.67 -13.64 -4.00
C ILE A 313 -25.03 -14.07 -2.58
N ASP A 314 -26.26 -13.78 -2.22
CA ASP A 314 -26.98 -14.48 -1.16
C ASP A 314 -27.36 -15.86 -1.72
N GLU A 315 -26.39 -16.73 -1.89
CA GLU A 315 -26.65 -18.13 -2.19
C GLU A 315 -26.92 -18.84 -0.86
N SER A 316 -28.16 -18.69 -0.40
CA SER A 316 -28.77 -19.63 0.50
C SER A 316 -28.92 -20.97 -0.23
N PHE A 317 -28.06 -21.93 0.06
CA PHE A 317 -28.26 -23.35 -0.28
C PHE A 317 -29.00 -24.06 0.82
#